data_730beae8dd16e8899a31ff881bb24170
#
_entry.id   730beae8dd16e8899a31ff881bb24170
#
_cell.length_a   1.000
_cell.length_b   1.000
_cell.length_c   1.000
_cell.angle_alpha   90.00
_cell.angle_beta   90.00
_cell.angle_gamma   90.00
#
_symmetry.space_group_name_H-M   'P 1'
#
loop_
_entity.id
_entity.type
_entity.pdbx_description
1 polymer ?
#
loop_
_entity_poly.entity_id
_entity_poly.type
_entity_poly.pdbx_seq_one_letter_code
_entity_poly.pdbx_strand_id
1 'polypeptide(L)'
;MIRRVKTGIPGMDEILHGGIPERNVVLLSGGPGTGKSIFSQQFLWNGLQMGEPGIYVALEEHPVQVRQNMAQFGWDVRKYEEEGLFAMVDAFTAGIGKSKEYEKYIVHDLTDLREFIDVLRTAVKDIGAKRLVVDSVTTLYINKPAMARSIVMQLKRVLAGLGVTSIFVSQISVGERGFGGPGVEHGVDGIIRLDLDEIDGELKRSLIVWKMRGTSHSMRRHPFEITDRGIIVHHDKVLKRGGIVEIE
;
A
#
# COMPACT_ATOMS: atom_id res chain seq x y z
N MET A 1 9.05 2.49 24.06
CA MET A 1 8.21 1.50 23.33
C MET A 1 7.90 2.08 21.96
N ILE A 2 8.12 1.34 20.87
CA ILE A 2 7.84 1.82 19.49
C ILE A 2 6.32 1.92 19.32
N ARG A 3 5.83 3.08 18.90
CA ARG A 3 4.41 3.27 18.55
C ARG A 3 4.09 2.49 17.28
N ARG A 4 2.87 1.99 17.17
CA ARG A 4 2.40 1.19 16.03
C ARG A 4 1.15 1.79 15.43
N VAL A 5 1.08 1.74 14.12
CA VAL A 5 -0.10 2.07 13.35
C VAL A 5 -0.86 0.79 13.08
N LYS A 6 -2.08 0.70 13.58
CA LYS A 6 -2.97 -0.43 13.32
C LYS A 6 -3.33 -0.46 11.84
N THR A 7 -3.22 -1.62 11.20
CA THR A 7 -3.74 -1.76 9.83
C THR A 7 -5.25 -1.74 9.81
N GLY A 8 -5.86 -2.26 10.88
CA GLY A 8 -7.29 -2.46 10.99
C GLY A 8 -7.83 -3.54 10.05
N ILE A 9 -6.96 -4.17 9.26
CA ILE A 9 -7.31 -5.32 8.44
C ILE A 9 -7.43 -6.53 9.38
N PRO A 10 -8.60 -7.20 9.45
CA PRO A 10 -8.80 -8.34 10.35
C PRO A 10 -7.71 -9.40 10.17
N GLY A 11 -7.11 -9.86 11.26
CA GLY A 11 -6.04 -10.85 11.31
C GLY A 11 -4.64 -10.33 10.95
N MET A 12 -4.51 -9.14 10.37
CA MET A 12 -3.20 -8.62 9.95
C MET A 12 -2.40 -8.05 11.13
N ASP A 13 -3.06 -7.38 12.05
CA ASP A 13 -2.38 -6.79 13.21
C ASP A 13 -1.86 -7.86 14.18
N GLU A 14 -2.50 -9.04 14.23
CA GLU A 14 -2.03 -10.23 14.96
C GLU A 14 -0.73 -10.73 14.36
N ILE A 15 -0.65 -10.87 13.03
CA ILE A 15 0.56 -11.29 12.30
C ILE A 15 1.72 -10.32 12.52
N LEU A 16 1.41 -9.02 12.61
CA LEU A 16 2.39 -7.95 12.83
C LEU A 16 2.68 -7.68 14.32
N HIS A 17 2.10 -8.48 15.22
CA HIS A 17 2.21 -8.29 16.67
C HIS A 17 1.85 -6.87 17.12
N GLY A 18 0.77 -6.34 16.57
CA GLY A 18 0.18 -5.08 16.98
C GLY A 18 0.13 -3.96 15.93
N GLY A 19 0.55 -4.23 14.69
CA GLY A 19 0.52 -3.26 13.59
C GLY A 19 1.89 -2.84 13.06
N ILE A 20 1.90 -1.93 12.10
CA ILE A 20 3.13 -1.41 11.47
C ILE A 20 3.82 -0.41 12.42
N PRO A 21 5.13 -0.53 12.70
CA PRO A 21 5.85 0.50 13.44
C PRO A 21 5.69 1.87 12.78
N GLU A 22 5.42 2.89 13.59
CA GLU A 22 5.17 4.25 13.10
C GLU A 22 6.34 4.77 12.26
N ARG A 23 6.03 5.52 11.20
CA ARG A 23 6.98 6.07 10.22
C ARG A 23 7.71 5.04 9.36
N ASN A 24 7.38 3.76 9.47
CA ASN A 24 7.92 2.75 8.57
C ASN A 24 7.31 2.88 7.17
N VAL A 25 8.13 2.58 6.18
CA VAL A 25 7.69 2.38 4.80
C VAL A 25 7.67 0.89 4.50
N VAL A 26 6.49 0.39 4.16
CA VAL A 26 6.25 -1.03 3.87
C VAL A 26 6.04 -1.22 2.38
N LEU A 27 6.81 -2.11 1.77
CA LEU A 27 6.59 -2.56 0.40
C LEU A 27 5.52 -3.65 0.40
N LEU A 28 4.42 -3.42 -0.31
CA LEU A 28 3.37 -4.39 -0.55
C LEU A 28 3.55 -4.96 -1.96
N SER A 29 4.18 -6.11 -2.05
CA SER A 29 4.59 -6.73 -3.31
C SER A 29 3.64 -7.86 -3.69
N GLY A 30 3.42 -8.08 -4.98
CA GLY A 30 2.61 -9.20 -5.46
C GLY A 30 2.29 -9.11 -6.95
N GLY A 31 1.90 -10.23 -7.54
CA GLY A 31 1.46 -10.33 -8.92
C GLY A 31 0.10 -9.67 -9.17
N PRO A 32 -0.37 -9.65 -10.43
CA PRO A 32 -1.71 -9.18 -10.75
C PRO A 32 -2.78 -10.02 -10.06
N GLY A 33 -3.90 -9.40 -9.66
CA GLY A 33 -5.05 -10.11 -9.04
C GLY A 33 -4.86 -10.53 -7.58
N THR A 34 -3.70 -10.28 -6.96
CA THR A 34 -3.43 -10.67 -5.57
C THR A 34 -4.15 -9.81 -4.54
N GLY A 35 -4.68 -8.63 -4.90
CA GLY A 35 -5.43 -7.76 -3.98
C GLY A 35 -4.62 -6.61 -3.37
N LYS A 36 -3.47 -6.24 -3.94
CA LYS A 36 -2.60 -5.16 -3.42
C LYS A 36 -3.32 -3.82 -3.23
N SER A 37 -4.03 -3.35 -4.27
CA SER A 37 -4.74 -2.08 -4.21
C SER A 37 -5.84 -2.11 -3.15
N ILE A 38 -6.59 -3.22 -3.05
CA ILE A 38 -7.63 -3.39 -2.01
C ILE A 38 -7.00 -3.34 -0.61
N PHE A 39 -5.88 -4.05 -0.39
CA PHE A 39 -5.17 -4.03 0.89
C PHE A 39 -4.73 -2.61 1.27
N SER A 40 -4.13 -1.89 0.33
CA SER A 40 -3.63 -0.54 0.56
C SER A 40 -4.75 0.49 0.76
N GLN A 41 -5.85 0.36 0.03
CA GLN A 41 -7.05 1.19 0.20
C GLN A 41 -7.72 0.92 1.54
N GLN A 42 -7.82 -0.35 1.97
CA GLN A 42 -8.37 -0.72 3.27
C GLN A 42 -7.52 -0.19 4.43
N PHE A 43 -6.19 -0.20 4.30
CA PHE A 43 -5.28 0.42 5.27
C PHE A 43 -5.57 1.92 5.46
N LEU A 44 -5.83 2.65 4.37
CA LEU A 44 -6.22 4.07 4.46
C LEU A 44 -7.62 4.22 5.05
N TRP A 45 -8.59 3.45 4.56
CA TRP A 45 -9.96 3.51 5.05
C TRP A 45 -10.03 3.29 6.56
N ASN A 46 -9.37 2.25 7.06
CA ASN A 46 -9.34 1.98 8.50
C ASN A 46 -8.66 3.10 9.28
N GLY A 47 -7.65 3.77 8.72
CA GLY A 47 -7.06 4.95 9.32
C GLY A 47 -8.05 6.10 9.45
N LEU A 48 -8.82 6.38 8.41
CA LEU A 48 -9.86 7.40 8.43
C LEU A 48 -10.91 7.12 9.51
N GLN A 49 -11.31 5.85 9.68
CA GLN A 49 -12.23 5.44 10.76
C GLN A 49 -11.64 5.68 12.16
N MET A 50 -10.32 5.74 12.29
CA MET A 50 -9.61 6.04 13.54
C MET A 50 -9.26 7.53 13.68
N GLY A 51 -9.70 8.40 12.74
CA GLY A 51 -9.36 9.83 12.73
C GLY A 51 -7.92 10.12 12.28
N GLU A 52 -7.27 9.20 11.60
CA GLU A 52 -5.91 9.38 11.05
C GLU A 52 -5.98 9.79 9.58
N PRO A 53 -5.57 11.05 9.24
CA PRO A 53 -5.63 11.52 7.87
C PRO A 53 -4.73 10.71 6.94
N GLY A 54 -5.23 10.44 5.72
CA GLY A 54 -4.58 9.57 4.75
C GLY A 54 -4.49 10.15 3.34
N ILE A 55 -3.45 9.73 2.62
CA ILE A 55 -3.22 10.11 1.20
C ILE A 55 -3.12 8.85 0.34
N TYR A 56 -3.83 8.85 -0.76
CA TYR A 56 -3.67 7.87 -1.83
C TYR A 56 -3.05 8.54 -3.06
N VAL A 57 -1.92 8.01 -3.51
CA VAL A 57 -1.23 8.47 -4.72
C VAL A 57 -1.55 7.51 -5.85
N ALA A 58 -2.36 7.97 -6.80
CA ALA A 58 -2.82 7.19 -7.93
C ALA A 58 -1.85 7.35 -9.11
N LEU A 59 -1.11 6.28 -9.45
CA LEU A 59 -0.18 6.24 -10.57
C LEU A 59 -0.66 5.35 -11.72
N GLU A 60 -1.60 4.44 -11.48
CA GLU A 60 -2.00 3.42 -12.46
C GLU A 60 -3.49 3.44 -12.80
N GLU A 61 -4.27 4.11 -12.00
CA GLU A 61 -5.70 4.27 -12.22
C GLU A 61 -6.10 5.74 -12.10
N HIS A 62 -7.12 6.11 -12.86
CA HIS A 62 -7.71 7.45 -12.75
C HIS A 62 -8.30 7.64 -11.33
N PRO A 63 -8.07 8.79 -10.66
CA PRO A 63 -8.58 9.06 -9.31
C PRO A 63 -10.07 8.77 -9.12
N VAL A 64 -10.90 9.09 -10.11
CA VAL A 64 -12.35 8.78 -10.09
C VAL A 64 -12.59 7.28 -9.99
N GLN A 65 -11.82 6.47 -10.74
CA GLN A 65 -11.95 5.01 -10.71
C GLN A 65 -11.53 4.45 -9.34
N VAL A 66 -10.45 4.98 -8.76
CA VAL A 66 -10.00 4.59 -7.40
C VAL A 66 -11.12 4.83 -6.38
N ARG A 67 -11.75 6.02 -6.40
CA ARG A 67 -12.88 6.33 -5.49
C ARG A 67 -14.07 5.38 -5.71
N GLN A 68 -14.40 5.08 -6.97
CA GLN A 68 -15.47 4.13 -7.30
C GLN A 68 -15.15 2.72 -6.80
N ASN A 69 -13.92 2.26 -6.98
CA ASN A 69 -13.47 0.95 -6.51
C ASN A 69 -13.54 0.87 -4.98
N MET A 70 -13.12 1.90 -4.26
CA MET A 70 -13.26 1.97 -2.80
C MET A 70 -14.73 1.95 -2.36
N ALA A 71 -15.59 2.66 -3.06
CA ALA A 71 -17.03 2.71 -2.74
C ALA A 71 -17.74 1.35 -2.88
N GLN A 72 -17.23 0.43 -3.73
CA GLN A 72 -17.77 -0.93 -3.86
C GLN A 72 -17.64 -1.74 -2.55
N PHE A 73 -16.65 -1.42 -1.73
CA PHE A 73 -16.46 -2.02 -0.40
C PHE A 73 -17.17 -1.21 0.72
N GLY A 74 -17.98 -0.21 0.36
CA GLY A 74 -18.58 0.71 1.33
C GLY A 74 -17.62 1.79 1.84
N TRP A 75 -16.47 1.97 1.21
CA TRP A 75 -15.46 2.95 1.62
C TRP A 75 -15.62 4.26 0.85
N ASP A 76 -16.66 5.04 1.20
CA ASP A 76 -16.89 6.37 0.59
C ASP A 76 -15.94 7.40 1.23
N VAL A 77 -14.89 7.75 0.51
CA VAL A 77 -13.85 8.69 0.97
C VAL A 77 -14.22 10.15 0.76
N ARG A 78 -15.30 10.48 0.02
CA ARG A 78 -15.68 11.87 -0.32
C ARG A 78 -15.92 12.71 0.93
N LYS A 79 -16.62 12.16 1.92
CA LYS A 79 -16.82 12.83 3.22
C LYS A 79 -15.49 13.24 3.86
N TYR A 80 -14.49 12.36 3.82
CA TYR A 80 -13.17 12.61 4.41
C TYR A 80 -12.34 13.59 3.57
N GLU A 81 -12.57 13.68 2.25
CA GLU A 81 -11.99 14.73 1.41
C GLU A 81 -12.55 16.11 1.78
N GLU A 82 -13.87 16.21 1.97
CA GLU A 82 -14.54 17.44 2.41
C GLU A 82 -14.10 17.88 3.81
N GLU A 83 -13.87 16.94 4.70
CA GLU A 83 -13.37 17.18 6.06
C GLU A 83 -11.85 17.45 6.12
N GLY A 84 -11.13 17.36 4.98
CA GLY A 84 -9.67 17.52 4.92
C GLY A 84 -8.88 16.40 5.61
N LEU A 85 -9.47 15.21 5.75
CA LEU A 85 -8.84 14.02 6.34
C LEU A 85 -8.34 13.03 5.30
N PHE A 86 -8.79 13.16 4.04
CA PHE A 86 -8.30 12.34 2.93
C PHE A 86 -7.91 13.23 1.77
N ALA A 87 -6.82 12.88 1.10
CA ALA A 87 -6.41 13.52 -0.14
C ALA A 87 -6.03 12.46 -1.19
N MET A 88 -6.48 12.72 -2.43
CA MET A 88 -6.03 12.02 -3.61
C MET A 88 -4.92 12.83 -4.27
N VAL A 89 -3.81 12.19 -4.61
CA VAL A 89 -2.76 12.76 -5.47
C VAL A 89 -2.88 12.09 -6.84
N ASP A 90 -3.20 12.89 -7.85
CA ASP A 90 -3.28 12.44 -9.23
C ASP A 90 -1.89 12.47 -9.88
N ALA A 91 -1.29 11.32 -10.00
CA ALA A 91 -0.04 11.09 -10.73
C ALA A 91 -0.27 10.23 -11.99
N PHE A 92 -1.54 10.00 -12.35
CA PHE A 92 -1.93 9.22 -13.52
C PHE A 92 -2.25 10.09 -14.73
N THR A 93 -3.04 11.15 -14.54
CA THR A 93 -3.54 11.94 -15.67
C THR A 93 -2.56 12.99 -16.16
N ALA A 94 -1.52 13.32 -15.39
CA ALA A 94 -0.63 14.49 -15.66
C ALA A 94 -1.40 15.80 -15.85
N GLY A 95 -2.59 15.92 -15.25
CA GLY A 95 -3.47 17.06 -15.40
C GLY A 95 -4.18 17.15 -16.77
N ILE A 96 -4.21 16.06 -17.55
CA ILE A 96 -4.91 16.01 -18.82
C ILE A 96 -6.42 15.86 -18.58
N GLY A 97 -7.22 16.46 -19.45
CA GLY A 97 -8.69 16.43 -19.36
C GLY A 97 -9.23 17.31 -18.22
N LYS A 98 -10.29 16.84 -17.57
CA LYS A 98 -10.97 17.57 -16.48
C LYS A 98 -10.32 17.36 -15.11
N SER A 99 -9.23 16.61 -15.02
CA SER A 99 -8.59 16.32 -13.73
C SER A 99 -8.23 17.60 -12.96
N LYS A 100 -7.78 18.65 -13.67
CA LYS A 100 -7.48 19.96 -13.07
C LYS A 100 -8.66 20.64 -12.37
N GLU A 101 -9.88 20.27 -12.72
CA GLU A 101 -11.09 20.83 -12.13
C GLU A 101 -11.46 20.15 -10.81
N TYR A 102 -11.01 18.89 -10.62
CA TYR A 102 -11.45 18.03 -9.52
C TYR A 102 -10.34 17.66 -8.55
N GLU A 103 -9.08 17.60 -9.02
CA GLU A 103 -7.96 17.15 -8.20
C GLU A 103 -7.09 18.34 -7.75
N LYS A 104 -6.93 18.47 -6.44
CA LYS A 104 -6.10 19.53 -5.83
C LYS A 104 -4.60 19.27 -6.00
N TYR A 105 -4.18 18.02 -5.98
CA TYR A 105 -2.78 17.63 -6.03
C TYR A 105 -2.51 16.82 -7.29
N ILE A 106 -1.78 17.42 -8.24
CA ILE A 106 -1.49 16.80 -9.54
C ILE A 106 0.02 16.78 -9.75
N VAL A 107 0.55 15.63 -10.18
CA VAL A 107 1.92 15.49 -10.69
C VAL A 107 1.85 15.51 -12.21
N HIS A 108 2.50 16.46 -12.84
CA HIS A 108 2.44 16.64 -14.30
C HIS A 108 3.53 15.83 -15.03
N ASP A 109 4.69 15.66 -14.41
CA ASP A 109 5.81 14.91 -14.98
C ASP A 109 6.34 13.85 -13.99
N LEU A 110 6.01 12.58 -14.23
CA LEU A 110 6.50 11.46 -13.43
C LEU A 110 8.02 11.21 -13.57
N THR A 111 8.67 11.83 -14.56
CA THR A 111 10.13 11.75 -14.71
C THR A 111 10.85 12.75 -13.81
N ASP A 112 10.15 13.79 -13.34
CA ASP A 112 10.65 14.74 -12.34
C ASP A 112 10.31 14.29 -10.92
N LEU A 113 11.23 13.54 -10.33
CA LEU A 113 11.09 13.08 -8.94
C LEU A 113 10.99 14.24 -7.93
N ARG A 114 11.50 15.43 -8.25
CA ARG A 114 11.41 16.61 -7.37
C ARG A 114 9.98 17.11 -7.34
N GLU A 115 9.34 17.29 -8.50
CA GLU A 115 7.93 17.66 -8.59
C GLU A 115 7.08 16.66 -7.78
N PHE A 116 7.28 15.35 -8.01
CA PHE A 116 6.57 14.30 -7.29
C PHE A 116 6.70 14.45 -5.77
N ILE A 117 7.91 14.63 -5.28
CA ILE A 117 8.18 14.80 -3.84
C ILE A 117 7.54 16.09 -3.30
N ASP A 118 7.58 17.19 -4.04
CA ASP A 118 7.05 18.48 -3.58
C ASP A 118 5.52 18.46 -3.51
N VAL A 119 4.85 17.82 -4.47
CA VAL A 119 3.40 17.56 -4.41
C VAL A 119 3.03 16.72 -3.19
N LEU A 120 3.78 15.63 -2.92
CA LEU A 120 3.56 14.80 -1.73
C LEU A 120 3.74 15.60 -0.44
N ARG A 121 4.81 16.40 -0.33
CA ARG A 121 5.07 17.25 0.84
C ARG A 121 3.94 18.23 1.10
N THR A 122 3.43 18.84 0.03
CA THR A 122 2.32 19.78 0.10
C THR A 122 1.06 19.07 0.61
N ALA A 123 0.69 17.95 -0.01
CA ALA A 123 -0.48 17.19 0.41
C ALA A 123 -0.38 16.71 1.86
N VAL A 124 0.79 16.18 2.29
CA VAL A 124 1.02 15.72 3.66
C VAL A 124 0.86 16.86 4.67
N LYS A 125 1.40 18.04 4.37
CA LYS A 125 1.30 19.19 5.27
C LYS A 125 -0.11 19.74 5.35
N ASP A 126 -0.80 19.83 4.21
CA ASP A 126 -2.14 20.42 4.13
C ASP A 126 -3.16 19.68 4.98
N ILE A 127 -3.14 18.36 4.97
CA ILE A 127 -4.11 17.54 5.72
C ILE A 127 -3.54 16.95 7.02
N GLY A 128 -2.26 17.17 7.32
CA GLY A 128 -1.60 16.56 8.47
C GLY A 128 -1.53 15.03 8.38
N ALA A 129 -1.26 14.49 7.18
CA ALA A 129 -1.36 13.06 6.90
C ALA A 129 -0.53 12.20 7.87
N LYS A 130 -1.12 11.09 8.32
CA LYS A 130 -0.49 10.04 9.13
C LYS A 130 -0.21 8.79 8.32
N ARG A 131 -1.02 8.53 7.30
CA ARG A 131 -0.90 7.38 6.40
C ARG A 131 -0.78 7.82 4.96
N LEU A 132 0.00 7.07 4.17
CA LEU A 132 0.13 7.33 2.74
C LEU A 132 0.29 6.03 1.97
N VAL A 133 -0.33 5.95 0.81
CA VAL A 133 -0.19 4.84 -0.14
C VAL A 133 0.32 5.39 -1.46
N VAL A 134 1.31 4.72 -2.05
CA VAL A 134 1.76 4.96 -3.44
C VAL A 134 1.40 3.72 -4.26
N ASP A 135 0.46 3.84 -5.17
CA ASP A 135 -0.02 2.73 -6.01
C ASP A 135 0.12 3.04 -7.52
N SER A 136 1.18 2.52 -8.17
CA SER A 136 2.27 1.73 -7.64
C SER A 136 3.61 2.47 -7.75
N VAL A 137 4.49 2.23 -6.78
CA VAL A 137 5.84 2.81 -6.81
C VAL A 137 6.65 2.29 -8.01
N THR A 138 6.33 1.10 -8.53
CA THR A 138 7.00 0.49 -9.70
C THR A 138 6.94 1.40 -10.92
N THR A 139 5.85 2.14 -11.12
CA THR A 139 5.65 3.09 -12.22
C THR A 139 6.73 4.18 -12.26
N LEU A 140 7.25 4.60 -11.10
CA LEU A 140 8.28 5.65 -11.01
C LEU A 140 9.65 5.22 -11.56
N TYR A 141 9.91 3.93 -11.65
CA TYR A 141 11.21 3.41 -12.09
C TYR A 141 11.12 2.34 -13.18
N ILE A 142 9.93 2.07 -13.73
CA ILE A 142 9.74 1.02 -14.74
C ILE A 142 10.65 1.23 -15.97
N ASN A 143 10.83 2.49 -16.39
CA ASN A 143 11.70 2.84 -17.52
C ASN A 143 13.17 3.03 -17.12
N LYS A 144 13.49 3.02 -15.83
CA LYS A 144 14.84 3.19 -15.27
C LYS A 144 15.06 2.24 -14.08
N PRO A 145 15.01 0.91 -14.28
CA PRO A 145 15.04 -0.05 -13.16
C PRO A 145 16.28 0.08 -12.27
N ALA A 146 17.42 0.48 -12.83
CA ALA A 146 18.65 0.72 -12.06
C ALA A 146 18.50 1.80 -10.98
N MET A 147 17.52 2.70 -11.11
CA MET A 147 17.23 3.77 -10.16
C MET A 147 16.23 3.36 -9.08
N ALA A 148 15.62 2.18 -9.17
CA ALA A 148 14.53 1.75 -8.29
C ALA A 148 14.87 1.92 -6.79
N ARG A 149 16.00 1.37 -6.35
CA ARG A 149 16.44 1.50 -4.96
C ARG A 149 16.64 2.95 -4.53
N SER A 150 17.24 3.78 -5.39
CA SER A 150 17.50 5.21 -5.08
C SER A 150 16.20 5.99 -4.92
N ILE A 151 15.24 5.78 -5.83
CA ILE A 151 13.92 6.43 -5.80
C ILE A 151 13.17 6.04 -4.53
N VAL A 152 13.07 4.74 -4.24
CA VAL A 152 12.40 4.23 -3.03
C VAL A 152 13.04 4.79 -1.76
N MET A 153 14.37 4.86 -1.70
CA MET A 153 15.07 5.41 -0.53
C MET A 153 14.85 6.92 -0.38
N GLN A 154 14.78 7.69 -1.47
CA GLN A 154 14.47 9.12 -1.41
C GLN A 154 13.06 9.35 -0.88
N LEU A 155 12.06 8.67 -1.42
CA LEU A 155 10.68 8.74 -0.95
C LEU A 155 10.57 8.35 0.52
N LYS A 156 11.20 7.25 0.92
CA LYS A 156 11.24 6.81 2.31
C LYS A 156 11.78 7.90 3.24
N ARG A 157 12.93 8.51 2.91
CA ARG A 157 13.54 9.56 3.73
C ARG A 157 12.60 10.75 3.92
N VAL A 158 11.93 11.17 2.85
CA VAL A 158 10.98 12.27 2.89
C VAL A 158 9.78 11.94 3.77
N LEU A 159 9.12 10.81 3.53
CA LEU A 159 7.89 10.43 4.23
C LEU A 159 8.14 10.11 5.71
N ALA A 160 9.24 9.40 6.02
CA ALA A 160 9.64 9.16 7.41
C ALA A 160 9.98 10.47 8.14
N GLY A 161 10.65 11.42 7.46
CA GLY A 161 10.93 12.76 7.99
C GLY A 161 9.67 13.59 8.24
N LEU A 162 8.61 13.38 7.46
CA LEU A 162 7.30 13.99 7.64
C LEU A 162 6.43 13.27 8.69
N GLY A 163 6.90 12.15 9.24
CA GLY A 163 6.18 11.40 10.28
C GLY A 163 5.07 10.49 9.74
N VAL A 164 5.09 10.16 8.46
CA VAL A 164 4.05 9.38 7.77
C VAL A 164 4.41 7.89 7.75
N THR A 165 3.46 7.02 8.06
CA THR A 165 3.57 5.58 7.86
C THR A 165 3.00 5.24 6.49
N SER A 166 3.80 4.55 5.66
CA SER A 166 3.49 4.45 4.23
C SER A 166 3.49 3.02 3.72
N ILE A 167 2.59 2.73 2.76
CA ILE A 167 2.61 1.52 1.95
C ILE A 167 2.97 1.88 0.52
N PHE A 168 4.01 1.25 -0.01
CA PHE A 168 4.39 1.30 -1.42
C PHE A 168 3.95 0.02 -2.10
N VAL A 169 2.96 0.12 -2.96
CA VAL A 169 2.52 -1.01 -3.79
C VAL A 169 3.56 -1.25 -4.87
N SER A 170 4.01 -2.50 -4.97
CA SER A 170 5.02 -2.92 -5.94
C SER A 170 4.52 -4.09 -6.75
N GLN A 171 4.61 -3.97 -8.07
CA GLN A 171 4.19 -5.01 -8.99
C GLN A 171 5.35 -5.96 -9.30
N ILE A 172 5.02 -7.23 -9.36
CA ILE A 172 5.91 -8.29 -9.86
C ILE A 172 5.23 -9.06 -10.98
N SER A 173 6.03 -9.58 -11.90
CA SER A 173 5.53 -10.45 -12.95
C SER A 173 5.11 -11.81 -12.41
N VAL A 174 4.21 -12.48 -13.11
CA VAL A 174 3.79 -13.85 -12.74
C VAL A 174 5.01 -14.77 -12.72
N GLY A 175 5.20 -15.49 -11.63
CA GLY A 175 6.35 -16.39 -11.43
C GLY A 175 7.65 -15.71 -11.00
N GLU A 176 7.69 -14.39 -10.90
CA GLU A 176 8.86 -13.66 -10.42
C GLU A 176 9.06 -13.87 -8.92
N ARG A 177 10.31 -14.13 -8.51
CA ARG A 177 10.67 -14.31 -7.09
C ARG A 177 11.10 -13.02 -6.39
N GLY A 178 11.23 -11.92 -7.14
CA GLY A 178 11.63 -10.60 -6.62
C GLY A 178 10.50 -9.85 -5.91
N PHE A 179 10.75 -8.55 -5.68
CA PHE A 179 9.79 -7.66 -5.00
C PHE A 179 9.40 -6.45 -5.86
N GLY A 180 9.63 -6.51 -7.19
CA GLY A 180 9.18 -5.52 -8.16
C GLY A 180 10.22 -4.44 -8.52
N GLY A 181 11.50 -4.71 -8.30
CA GLY A 181 12.59 -3.86 -8.77
C GLY A 181 13.92 -4.16 -8.09
N PRO A 182 15.05 -3.87 -8.75
CA PRO A 182 16.37 -4.19 -8.22
C PRO A 182 16.67 -3.44 -6.91
N GLY A 183 16.87 -4.18 -5.82
CA GLY A 183 17.31 -3.64 -4.53
C GLY A 183 16.26 -2.85 -3.74
N VAL A 184 14.99 -2.80 -4.19
CA VAL A 184 13.91 -2.11 -3.46
C VAL A 184 13.70 -2.68 -2.07
N GLU A 185 13.90 -3.99 -1.90
CA GLU A 185 13.80 -4.70 -0.62
C GLU A 185 14.77 -4.18 0.44
N HIS A 186 15.88 -3.62 0.02
CA HIS A 186 16.86 -3.00 0.93
C HIS A 186 16.48 -1.56 1.28
N GLY A 187 15.67 -0.90 0.43
CA GLY A 187 15.26 0.48 0.59
C GLY A 187 14.13 0.71 1.60
N VAL A 188 13.38 -0.32 1.98
CA VAL A 188 12.18 -0.24 2.81
C VAL A 188 12.37 -0.84 4.22
N ASP A 189 11.43 -0.53 5.14
CA ASP A 189 11.47 -1.05 6.51
C ASP A 189 10.73 -2.36 6.66
N GLY A 190 9.66 -2.54 5.90
CA GLY A 190 8.85 -3.75 5.88
C GLY A 190 8.61 -4.27 4.47
N ILE A 191 8.32 -5.55 4.35
CA ILE A 191 7.90 -6.20 3.11
C ILE A 191 6.79 -7.17 3.45
N ILE A 192 5.63 -6.95 2.83
CA ILE A 192 4.49 -7.86 2.82
C ILE A 192 4.33 -8.33 1.39
N ARG A 193 4.31 -9.63 1.18
CA ARG A 193 4.10 -10.22 -0.14
C ARG A 193 2.75 -10.91 -0.19
N LEU A 194 1.99 -10.59 -1.22
CA LEU A 194 0.73 -11.24 -1.57
C LEU A 194 0.96 -12.18 -2.75
N ASP A 195 0.46 -13.40 -2.66
CA ASP A 195 0.59 -14.40 -3.71
C ASP A 195 -0.77 -15.03 -4.05
N LEU A 196 -0.85 -15.61 -5.25
CA LEU A 196 -1.89 -16.53 -5.67
C LEU A 196 -1.23 -17.91 -5.78
N ASP A 197 -1.69 -18.85 -4.96
CA ASP A 197 -1.19 -20.21 -4.94
C ASP A 197 -2.27 -21.13 -5.52
N GLU A 198 -1.93 -21.96 -6.50
CA GLU A 198 -2.83 -22.99 -7.03
C GLU A 198 -2.77 -24.22 -6.12
N ILE A 199 -3.90 -24.57 -5.53
CA ILE A 199 -4.07 -25.73 -4.66
C ILE A 199 -5.32 -26.46 -5.08
N ASP A 200 -5.17 -27.73 -5.45
CA ASP A 200 -6.28 -28.61 -5.87
C ASP A 200 -7.14 -27.99 -7.00
N GLY A 201 -6.50 -27.29 -7.95
CA GLY A 201 -7.14 -26.65 -9.11
C GLY A 201 -7.86 -25.34 -8.80
N GLU A 202 -7.70 -24.79 -7.59
CA GLU A 202 -8.22 -23.49 -7.20
C GLU A 202 -7.10 -22.49 -6.84
N LEU A 203 -7.29 -21.23 -7.24
CA LEU A 203 -6.39 -20.15 -6.80
C LEU A 203 -6.76 -19.71 -5.38
N LYS A 204 -5.83 -19.87 -4.46
CA LYS A 204 -5.93 -19.39 -3.08
C LYS A 204 -5.03 -18.19 -2.87
N ARG A 205 -5.55 -17.15 -2.22
CA ARG A 205 -4.76 -15.98 -1.86
C ARG A 205 -4.01 -16.24 -0.57
N SER A 206 -2.76 -15.83 -0.56
CA SER A 206 -1.93 -15.91 0.64
C SER A 206 -1.06 -14.67 0.81
N LEU A 207 -0.63 -14.42 2.04
CA LEU A 207 0.34 -13.39 2.36
C LEU A 207 1.43 -13.92 3.30
N ILE A 208 2.59 -13.30 3.20
CA ILE A 208 3.70 -13.50 4.12
C ILE A 208 4.39 -12.17 4.42
N VAL A 209 4.74 -11.96 5.69
CA VAL A 209 5.60 -10.84 6.09
C VAL A 209 7.06 -11.30 5.98
N TRP A 210 7.77 -10.78 4.97
CA TRP A 210 9.17 -11.11 4.73
C TRP A 210 10.12 -10.34 5.64
N LYS A 211 9.71 -9.14 6.03
CA LYS A 211 10.53 -8.23 6.81
C LYS A 211 9.62 -7.21 7.50
N MET A 212 9.96 -6.88 8.74
CA MET A 212 9.42 -5.71 9.42
C MET A 212 10.43 -5.24 10.46
N ARG A 213 11.07 -4.10 10.21
CA ARG A 213 12.05 -3.51 11.14
C ARG A 213 11.34 -3.00 12.39
N GLY A 214 11.97 -3.20 13.53
CA GLY A 214 11.47 -2.70 14.81
C GLY A 214 10.39 -3.57 15.47
N THR A 215 10.12 -4.76 14.91
CA THR A 215 9.17 -5.73 15.50
C THR A 215 9.49 -7.15 15.07
N SER A 216 9.11 -8.11 15.92
CA SER A 216 8.88 -9.49 15.48
C SER A 216 7.55 -9.57 14.71
N HIS A 217 7.40 -10.59 13.90
CA HIS A 217 6.18 -10.86 13.15
C HIS A 217 6.08 -12.35 12.85
N SER A 218 4.91 -12.81 12.41
CA SER A 218 4.76 -14.16 11.89
C SER A 218 5.62 -14.37 10.64
N MET A 219 6.37 -15.45 10.59
CA MET A 219 7.14 -15.89 9.42
C MET A 219 6.38 -16.93 8.59
N ARG A 220 5.11 -17.14 8.89
CA ARG A 220 4.25 -18.13 8.23
C ARG A 220 3.52 -17.50 7.05
N ARG A 221 3.15 -18.33 6.07
CA ARG A 221 2.29 -17.92 4.96
C ARG A 221 0.84 -18.10 5.38
N HIS A 222 0.11 -17.00 5.52
CA HIS A 222 -1.27 -16.99 5.95
C HIS A 222 -2.22 -16.86 4.76
N PRO A 223 -3.28 -17.67 4.68
CA PRO A 223 -4.33 -17.47 3.68
C PRO A 223 -5.14 -16.21 4.01
N PHE A 224 -5.68 -15.58 2.99
CA PHE A 224 -6.63 -14.48 3.14
C PHE A 224 -7.69 -14.51 2.05
N GLU A 225 -8.78 -13.83 2.27
CA GLU A 225 -9.87 -13.69 1.31
C GLU A 225 -10.24 -12.22 1.11
N ILE A 226 -10.83 -11.93 -0.04
CA ILE A 226 -11.42 -10.64 -0.36
C ILE A 226 -12.93 -10.82 -0.31
N THR A 227 -13.56 -10.13 0.61
CA THR A 227 -15.00 -10.13 0.82
C THR A 227 -15.63 -8.85 0.25
N ASP A 228 -16.94 -8.71 0.35
CA ASP A 228 -17.67 -7.47 0.04
C ASP A 228 -17.32 -6.27 0.95
N ARG A 229 -16.60 -6.51 2.04
CA ARG A 229 -16.15 -5.51 3.01
C ARG A 229 -14.65 -5.29 3.04
N GLY A 230 -13.91 -5.97 2.16
CA GLY A 230 -12.47 -5.91 2.08
C GLY A 230 -11.77 -7.23 2.42
N ILE A 231 -10.51 -7.14 2.78
CA ILE A 231 -9.63 -8.28 3.07
C ILE A 231 -9.83 -8.74 4.51
N ILE A 232 -9.87 -10.06 4.68
CA ILE A 232 -9.77 -10.76 5.98
C ILE A 232 -8.60 -11.73 5.88
N VAL A 233 -7.65 -11.61 6.82
CA VAL A 233 -6.49 -12.49 6.92
C VAL A 233 -6.74 -13.54 8.00
N HIS A 234 -6.53 -14.80 7.68
CA HIS A 234 -6.67 -15.90 8.62
C HIS A 234 -5.33 -16.12 9.34
N HIS A 235 -5.09 -15.35 10.40
CA HIS A 235 -3.86 -15.41 11.19
C HIS A 235 -3.67 -16.71 11.95
N ASP A 236 -4.75 -17.41 12.21
CA ASP A 236 -4.85 -18.74 12.85
C ASP A 236 -4.64 -19.91 11.87
N LYS A 237 -4.42 -19.62 10.58
CA LYS A 237 -4.22 -20.62 9.53
C LYS A 237 -2.91 -20.41 8.79
N VAL A 238 -2.37 -21.49 8.26
CA VAL A 238 -1.16 -21.49 7.42
C VAL A 238 -1.44 -22.22 6.12
N LEU A 239 -0.99 -21.62 5.02
CA LEU A 239 -1.00 -22.26 3.71
C LEU A 239 0.26 -23.13 3.55
N LYS A 240 0.07 -24.44 3.35
CA LYS A 240 1.11 -25.42 3.05
C LYS A 240 0.90 -26.00 1.65
N ARG A 241 1.88 -26.77 1.15
CA ARG A 241 1.76 -27.45 -0.16
C ARG A 241 0.54 -28.36 -0.29
N GLY A 242 0.02 -28.88 0.80
CA GLY A 242 -1.16 -29.75 0.84
C GLY A 242 -2.45 -29.07 1.30
N GLY A 243 -2.53 -27.75 1.23
CA GLY A 243 -3.72 -26.99 1.58
C GLY A 243 -3.60 -26.10 2.82
N ILE A 244 -4.73 -25.62 3.32
CA ILE A 244 -4.81 -24.75 4.49
C ILE A 244 -4.90 -25.59 5.75
N VAL A 245 -4.08 -25.26 6.76
CA VAL A 245 -4.02 -25.97 8.06
C VAL A 245 -4.20 -24.95 9.18
N GLU A 246 -5.03 -25.26 10.16
CA GLU A 246 -5.14 -24.48 11.40
C GLU A 246 -3.86 -24.61 12.24
N ILE A 247 -3.53 -23.56 12.96
CA ILE A 247 -2.39 -23.51 13.89
C ILE A 247 -2.89 -23.17 15.29
N GLU A 248 -2.43 -23.94 16.24
CA GLU A 248 -2.65 -23.69 17.66
C GLU A 248 -1.90 -22.45 18.14
#